data_0478e3b5b42f76f4d189d55982f5b6cd
#
_entry.id   0478e3b5b42f76f4d189d55982f5b6cd
#
_cell.length_a   1.000
_cell.length_b   1.000
_cell.length_c   1.000
_cell.angle_alpha   90.00
_cell.angle_beta   90.00
_cell.angle_gamma   90.00
#
_symmetry.space_group_name_H-M   'P 1'
#
loop_
_entity.id
_entity.type
_entity.pdbx_description
1 polymer ?
#
loop_
_entity_poly.entity_id
_entity_poly.type
_entity_poly.pdbx_seq_one_letter_code
_entity_poly.pdbx_strand_id
1 'polypeptide(L)'
;MKKLSVCILFGGISPEHEVSLRSAESVLNNIDKEKYNIFPVGITKEGDWILFKSEDYSLLPSGAWETHPDNRRAAISPVRGQGLLSFEGDCVVRERIDVVFPVLHGENGEDGAMQGLLQMAGIPYVGPHVAASAVAMDKTLTKLVVDHAGVPQAAWQLVRRGELKNHMENTLDSLELRFRYPMFVKPAGTGSSVGVSKAADREALRKALEFAAKYDTKILVEEFIHGREIEVAVMGNENPVASIAGEIDSGADFYDYDAKYITDTSVAYIPARIPEDVEEIVRDAAVKVYSAIGCQGLSRVDFFVTYEENRVVFNEINTLPGFTSISMYPKLFAASGIPYSELIDELLKLAMEAVK
;
A
#
# COMPACT_ATOMS: atom_id res chain seq x y z
N MET A 1 -13.07 29.19 -11.54
CA MET A 1 -11.62 28.88 -11.45
C MET A 1 -11.26 27.91 -12.57
N LYS A 2 -10.00 27.91 -13.03
CA LYS A 2 -9.57 26.89 -14.02
C LYS A 2 -9.51 25.54 -13.32
N LYS A 3 -10.13 24.50 -13.90
CA LYS A 3 -10.06 23.13 -13.38
C LYS A 3 -8.60 22.66 -13.36
N LEU A 4 -8.20 21.94 -12.31
CA LEU A 4 -6.90 21.26 -12.28
C LEU A 4 -6.95 19.98 -13.12
N SER A 5 -5.86 19.68 -13.81
CA SER A 5 -5.70 18.47 -14.61
C SER A 5 -5.10 17.37 -13.74
N VAL A 6 -5.90 16.36 -13.44
CA VAL A 6 -5.56 15.22 -12.58
C VAL A 6 -5.37 13.96 -13.43
N CYS A 7 -4.20 13.34 -13.37
CA CYS A 7 -3.97 12.03 -13.95
C CYS A 7 -4.20 10.95 -12.89
N ILE A 8 -5.13 10.05 -13.13
CA ILE A 8 -5.36 8.87 -12.30
C ILE A 8 -4.62 7.70 -12.94
N LEU A 9 -3.57 7.20 -12.26
CA LEU A 9 -2.80 6.04 -12.72
C LEU A 9 -3.34 4.77 -12.07
N PHE A 10 -3.58 3.73 -12.86
CA PHE A 10 -4.12 2.46 -12.35
C PHE A 10 -3.59 1.24 -13.12
N GLY A 11 -3.88 0.03 -12.61
CA GLY A 11 -3.41 -1.23 -13.17
C GLY A 11 -2.00 -1.58 -12.68
N GLY A 12 -1.05 -1.75 -13.58
CA GLY A 12 0.34 -2.11 -13.29
C GLY A 12 0.64 -3.60 -13.46
N ILE A 13 1.92 -3.95 -13.41
CA ILE A 13 2.40 -5.34 -13.61
C ILE A 13 2.31 -6.19 -12.33
N SER A 14 2.00 -5.57 -11.20
CA SER A 14 1.87 -6.22 -9.90
C SER A 14 0.75 -7.28 -9.89
N PRO A 15 0.85 -8.33 -9.06
CA PRO A 15 -0.26 -9.24 -8.78
C PRO A 15 -1.52 -8.56 -8.25
N GLU A 16 -1.42 -7.33 -7.76
CA GLU A 16 -2.54 -6.51 -7.26
C GLU A 16 -3.22 -5.67 -8.35
N HIS A 17 -2.97 -5.98 -9.63
CA HIS A 17 -3.55 -5.28 -10.79
C HIS A 17 -5.07 -5.12 -10.69
N GLU A 18 -5.81 -6.19 -10.40
CA GLU A 18 -7.27 -6.18 -10.30
C GLU A 18 -7.77 -5.31 -9.13
N VAL A 19 -7.03 -5.27 -8.04
CA VAL A 19 -7.34 -4.38 -6.90
C VAL A 19 -7.19 -2.93 -7.31
N SER A 20 -6.15 -2.61 -8.08
CA SER A 20 -5.93 -1.29 -8.64
C SER A 20 -7.07 -0.86 -9.57
N LEU A 21 -7.56 -1.74 -10.45
CA LEU A 21 -8.68 -1.45 -11.35
C LEU A 21 -9.95 -1.10 -10.57
N ARG A 22 -10.30 -1.87 -9.53
CA ARG A 22 -11.46 -1.61 -8.66
C ARG A 22 -11.28 -0.32 -7.84
N SER A 23 -10.08 -0.06 -7.34
CA SER A 23 -9.76 1.18 -6.63
C SER A 23 -9.91 2.39 -7.55
N ALA A 24 -9.42 2.29 -8.79
CA ALA A 24 -9.54 3.36 -9.79
C ALA A 24 -10.99 3.62 -10.18
N GLU A 25 -11.80 2.58 -10.39
CA GLU A 25 -13.25 2.74 -10.60
C GLU A 25 -13.89 3.55 -9.48
N SER A 26 -13.58 3.20 -8.21
CA SER A 26 -14.10 3.91 -7.06
C SER A 26 -13.65 5.38 -7.01
N VAL A 27 -12.37 5.66 -7.24
CA VAL A 27 -11.83 7.03 -7.28
C VAL A 27 -12.47 7.84 -8.41
N LEU A 28 -12.53 7.30 -9.63
CA LEU A 28 -13.07 7.96 -10.81
C LEU A 28 -14.58 8.26 -10.71
N ASN A 29 -15.32 7.42 -9.97
CA ASN A 29 -16.74 7.64 -9.70
C ASN A 29 -17.00 8.68 -8.59
N ASN A 30 -16.03 8.94 -7.71
CA ASN A 30 -16.19 9.83 -6.56
C ASN A 30 -15.41 11.15 -6.65
N ILE A 31 -14.48 11.29 -7.60
CA ILE A 31 -13.75 12.53 -7.83
C ILE A 31 -14.67 13.62 -8.41
N ASP A 32 -14.55 14.85 -7.92
CA ASP A 32 -15.39 15.98 -8.34
C ASP A 32 -15.05 16.48 -9.76
N LYS A 33 -15.82 16.04 -10.74
CA LYS A 33 -15.65 16.42 -12.16
C LYS A 33 -15.89 17.91 -12.43
N GLU A 34 -16.51 18.66 -11.50
CA GLU A 34 -16.65 20.11 -11.63
C GLU A 34 -15.35 20.84 -11.25
N LYS A 35 -14.54 20.28 -10.36
CA LYS A 35 -13.24 20.83 -9.94
C LYS A 35 -12.08 20.40 -10.83
N TYR A 36 -12.15 19.17 -11.40
CA TYR A 36 -11.01 18.52 -12.04
C TYR A 36 -11.27 18.13 -13.50
N ASN A 37 -10.25 18.27 -14.35
CA ASN A 37 -10.14 17.60 -15.64
C ASN A 37 -9.41 16.28 -15.41
N ILE A 38 -10.03 15.15 -15.71
CA ILE A 38 -9.55 13.83 -15.34
C ILE A 38 -8.92 13.14 -16.56
N PHE A 39 -7.73 12.60 -16.37
CA PHE A 39 -6.99 11.80 -17.34
C PHE A 39 -6.75 10.39 -16.76
N PRO A 40 -7.65 9.44 -16.98
CA PRO A 40 -7.46 8.06 -16.54
C PRO A 40 -6.39 7.40 -17.42
N VAL A 41 -5.31 6.91 -16.81
CA VAL A 41 -4.23 6.23 -17.50
C VAL A 41 -4.02 4.86 -16.87
N GLY A 42 -4.33 3.83 -17.64
CA GLY A 42 -4.15 2.44 -17.23
C GLY A 42 -2.80 1.90 -17.67
N ILE A 43 -2.22 1.06 -16.84
CA ILE A 43 -1.01 0.29 -17.14
C ILE A 43 -1.41 -1.17 -17.19
N THR A 44 -1.22 -1.83 -18.34
CA THR A 44 -1.55 -3.25 -18.51
C THR A 44 -0.59 -4.15 -17.71
N LYS A 45 -0.89 -5.44 -17.62
CA LYS A 45 0.02 -6.43 -17.00
C LYS A 45 1.34 -6.59 -17.76
N GLU A 46 1.33 -6.28 -19.05
CA GLU A 46 2.52 -6.27 -19.92
C GLU A 46 3.33 -4.97 -19.78
N GLY A 47 2.79 -3.95 -19.09
CA GLY A 47 3.44 -2.66 -18.87
C GLY A 47 3.13 -1.61 -19.94
N ASP A 48 2.15 -1.83 -20.82
CA ASP A 48 1.69 -0.83 -21.77
C ASP A 48 0.84 0.24 -21.09
N TRP A 49 1.08 1.49 -21.43
CA TRP A 49 0.34 2.64 -20.88
C TRP A 49 -0.74 3.10 -21.84
N ILE A 50 -1.95 3.22 -21.35
CA ILE A 50 -3.15 3.53 -22.12
C ILE A 50 -3.90 4.69 -21.49
N LEU A 51 -4.08 5.80 -22.21
CA LEU A 51 -5.04 6.83 -21.85
C LEU A 51 -6.44 6.33 -22.19
N PHE A 52 -7.20 5.99 -21.14
CA PHE A 52 -8.55 5.48 -21.27
C PHE A 52 -9.53 6.62 -21.55
N LYS A 53 -10.33 6.48 -22.60
CA LYS A 53 -11.16 7.58 -23.14
C LYS A 53 -12.66 7.43 -22.91
N SER A 54 -13.09 6.41 -22.19
CA SER A 54 -14.51 6.25 -21.81
C SER A 54 -14.79 6.86 -20.44
N GLU A 55 -16.03 7.30 -20.24
CA GLU A 55 -16.55 7.67 -18.90
C GLU A 55 -17.28 6.52 -18.21
N ASP A 56 -17.39 5.37 -18.88
CA ASP A 56 -17.90 4.13 -18.28
C ASP A 56 -16.77 3.40 -17.54
N TYR A 57 -16.60 3.75 -16.28
CA TYR A 57 -15.54 3.18 -15.43
C TYR A 57 -15.83 1.75 -14.97
N SER A 58 -17.06 1.23 -15.19
CA SER A 58 -17.36 -0.19 -14.94
C SER A 58 -16.58 -1.15 -15.85
N LEU A 59 -16.01 -0.63 -16.94
CA LEU A 59 -15.14 -1.36 -17.84
C LEU A 59 -13.78 -1.71 -17.20
N LEU A 60 -13.35 -1.00 -16.12
CA LEU A 60 -12.05 -1.23 -15.49
C LEU A 60 -11.98 -2.61 -14.84
N PRO A 61 -12.84 -2.97 -13.88
CA PRO A 61 -12.77 -4.28 -13.22
C PRO A 61 -12.98 -5.48 -14.15
N SER A 62 -13.68 -5.26 -15.29
CA SER A 62 -13.92 -6.31 -16.27
C SER A 62 -12.73 -6.57 -17.21
N GLY A 63 -11.71 -5.70 -17.20
CA GLY A 63 -10.60 -5.73 -18.17
C GLY A 63 -10.96 -5.19 -19.56
N ALA A 64 -12.23 -4.87 -19.84
CA ALA A 64 -12.66 -4.39 -21.15
C ALA A 64 -12.12 -2.99 -21.50
N TRP A 65 -11.60 -2.27 -20.52
CA TRP A 65 -10.98 -0.97 -20.71
C TRP A 65 -9.77 -1.02 -21.65
N GLU A 66 -8.99 -2.10 -21.67
CA GLU A 66 -7.76 -2.21 -22.47
C GLU A 66 -8.03 -2.15 -23.98
N THR A 67 -9.16 -2.67 -24.42
CA THR A 67 -9.52 -2.79 -25.83
C THR A 67 -10.54 -1.75 -26.31
N HIS A 68 -10.83 -0.72 -25.49
CA HIS A 68 -11.78 0.31 -25.87
C HIS A 68 -11.30 1.08 -27.12
N PRO A 69 -12.15 1.28 -28.15
CA PRO A 69 -11.72 1.75 -29.48
C PRO A 69 -11.14 3.19 -29.47
N ASP A 70 -11.55 4.03 -28.53
CA ASP A 70 -11.08 5.41 -28.44
C ASP A 70 -9.79 5.56 -27.62
N ASN A 71 -9.27 4.49 -27.08
CA ASN A 71 -8.04 4.48 -26.31
C ASN A 71 -6.84 4.97 -27.12
N ARG A 72 -5.88 5.56 -26.38
CA ARG A 72 -4.62 5.99 -26.96
C ARG A 72 -3.48 5.44 -26.16
N ARG A 73 -2.41 5.02 -26.82
CA ARG A 73 -1.16 4.77 -26.12
C ARG A 73 -0.69 6.06 -25.45
N ALA A 74 -0.12 5.95 -24.27
CA ALA A 74 0.29 7.10 -23.49
C ALA A 74 1.62 6.87 -22.77
N ALA A 75 2.21 7.93 -22.25
CA ALA A 75 3.35 7.87 -21.35
C ALA A 75 3.45 9.18 -20.56
N ILE A 76 3.91 9.12 -19.32
CA ILE A 76 4.38 10.32 -18.61
C ILE A 76 5.82 10.57 -19.06
N SER A 77 6.06 11.78 -19.59
CA SER A 77 7.41 12.18 -19.98
C SER A 77 8.27 12.45 -18.74
N PRO A 78 9.47 11.90 -18.63
CA PRO A 78 10.39 12.26 -17.55
C PRO A 78 10.98 13.69 -17.73
N VAL A 79 10.76 14.31 -18.89
CA VAL A 79 11.21 15.68 -19.16
C VAL A 79 10.24 16.67 -18.53
N ARG A 80 10.75 17.52 -17.65
CA ARG A 80 9.96 18.51 -16.92
C ARG A 80 9.10 19.37 -17.84
N GLY A 81 7.82 19.54 -17.45
CA GLY A 81 6.86 20.36 -18.17
C GLY A 81 6.24 19.71 -19.41
N GLN A 82 6.61 18.49 -19.76
CA GLN A 82 6.01 17.77 -20.90
C GLN A 82 4.65 17.13 -20.53
N GLY A 83 4.46 16.74 -19.28
CA GLY A 83 3.22 16.14 -18.78
C GLY A 83 2.95 14.76 -19.36
N LEU A 84 1.67 14.49 -19.66
CA LEU A 84 1.20 13.27 -20.28
C LEU A 84 1.29 13.39 -21.81
N LEU A 85 1.93 12.42 -22.44
CA LEU A 85 1.99 12.25 -23.88
C LEU A 85 0.97 11.20 -24.28
N SER A 86 0.15 11.48 -25.30
CA SER A 86 -0.69 10.47 -25.94
C SER A 86 -0.41 10.44 -27.45
N PHE A 87 -0.59 9.25 -28.04
CA PHE A 87 -0.18 8.99 -29.42
C PHE A 87 -1.42 8.78 -30.29
N GLU A 88 -1.57 9.62 -31.33
CA GLU A 88 -2.63 9.54 -32.34
C GLU A 88 -2.00 9.30 -33.70
N GLY A 89 -1.90 8.03 -34.13
CA GLY A 89 -1.11 7.69 -35.30
C GLY A 89 0.34 8.17 -35.16
N ASP A 90 0.81 9.01 -36.06
CA ASP A 90 2.15 9.60 -36.03
C ASP A 90 2.25 10.90 -35.22
N CYS A 91 1.14 11.38 -34.64
CA CYS A 91 1.09 12.61 -33.86
C CYS A 91 1.23 12.34 -32.38
N VAL A 92 1.99 13.21 -31.70
CA VAL A 92 2.09 13.22 -30.23
C VAL A 92 1.31 14.41 -29.69
N VAL A 93 0.29 14.12 -28.89
CA VAL A 93 -0.51 15.12 -28.18
C VAL A 93 0.04 15.24 -26.76
N ARG A 94 0.20 16.48 -26.28
CA ARG A 94 0.69 16.76 -24.94
C ARG A 94 -0.44 17.32 -24.09
N GLU A 95 -0.67 16.68 -22.94
CA GLU A 95 -1.61 17.13 -21.94
C GLU A 95 -0.85 17.62 -20.70
N ARG A 96 -1.14 18.85 -20.29
CA ARG A 96 -0.62 19.35 -19.03
C ARG A 96 -1.29 18.62 -17.88
N ILE A 97 -0.49 18.01 -17.02
CA ILE A 97 -0.95 17.42 -15.77
C ILE A 97 -0.48 18.31 -14.61
N ASP A 98 -1.40 18.69 -13.75
CA ASP A 98 -1.11 19.49 -12.56
C ASP A 98 -0.78 18.60 -11.36
N VAL A 99 -1.39 17.40 -11.28
CA VAL A 99 -1.15 16.41 -10.22
C VAL A 99 -1.48 15.00 -10.70
N VAL A 100 -0.75 14.01 -10.19
CA VAL A 100 -1.01 12.58 -10.43
C VAL A 100 -1.55 11.95 -9.15
N PHE A 101 -2.60 11.14 -9.27
CA PHE A 101 -3.04 10.25 -8.21
C PHE A 101 -2.73 8.81 -8.62
N PRO A 102 -1.63 8.23 -8.11
CA PRO A 102 -1.33 6.82 -8.33
C PRO A 102 -2.30 5.97 -7.50
N VAL A 103 -3.13 5.19 -8.16
CA VAL A 103 -4.02 4.18 -7.57
C VAL A 103 -3.42 2.82 -7.93
N LEU A 104 -2.14 2.68 -7.67
CA LEU A 104 -1.32 1.52 -7.95
C LEU A 104 -0.99 0.78 -6.65
N HIS A 105 -0.86 -0.54 -6.70
CA HIS A 105 -0.52 -1.34 -5.53
C HIS A 105 0.68 -2.24 -5.83
N GLY A 106 1.51 -2.50 -4.80
CA GLY A 106 2.67 -3.38 -4.88
C GLY A 106 3.80 -2.87 -5.77
N GLU A 107 4.40 -3.77 -6.53
CA GLU A 107 5.58 -3.52 -7.36
C GLU A 107 5.38 -2.37 -8.35
N ASN A 108 6.37 -1.49 -8.46
CA ASN A 108 6.39 -0.23 -9.22
C ASN A 108 5.40 0.84 -8.74
N GLY A 109 4.39 0.50 -7.93
CA GLY A 109 3.43 1.46 -7.37
C GLY A 109 3.86 2.00 -6.02
N GLU A 110 4.31 1.12 -5.11
CA GLU A 110 4.59 1.44 -3.70
C GLU A 110 6.08 1.41 -3.33
N ASP A 111 6.96 1.07 -4.26
CA ASP A 111 8.40 0.83 -4.03
C ASP A 111 9.30 2.03 -4.33
N GLY A 112 8.74 3.14 -4.80
CA GLY A 112 9.47 4.35 -5.17
C GLY A 112 9.74 4.49 -6.68
N ALA A 113 9.46 3.48 -7.50
CA ALA A 113 9.71 3.53 -8.95
C ALA A 113 8.81 4.56 -9.65
N MET A 114 7.49 4.49 -9.43
CA MET A 114 6.53 5.47 -9.96
C MET A 114 6.80 6.86 -9.39
N GLN A 115 7.06 6.96 -8.10
CA GLN A 115 7.39 8.22 -7.43
C GLN A 115 8.64 8.86 -8.03
N GLY A 116 9.64 8.06 -8.37
CA GLY A 116 10.87 8.52 -9.04
C GLY A 116 10.61 9.10 -10.43
N LEU A 117 9.79 8.44 -11.25
CA LEU A 117 9.35 8.94 -12.54
C LEU A 117 8.66 10.30 -12.42
N LEU A 118 7.68 10.41 -11.52
CA LEU A 118 6.89 11.63 -11.31
C LEU A 118 7.76 12.76 -10.76
N GLN A 119 8.70 12.46 -9.86
CA GLN A 119 9.67 13.43 -9.35
C GLN A 119 10.59 13.95 -10.44
N MET A 120 11.11 13.09 -11.34
CA MET A 120 11.90 13.50 -12.51
C MET A 120 11.08 14.39 -13.45
N ALA A 121 9.84 14.01 -13.72
CA ALA A 121 8.89 14.78 -14.54
C ALA A 121 8.53 16.14 -13.92
N GLY A 122 8.76 16.31 -12.62
CA GLY A 122 8.38 17.51 -11.87
C GLY A 122 6.89 17.67 -11.72
N ILE A 123 6.15 16.56 -11.62
CA ILE A 123 4.69 16.55 -11.45
C ILE A 123 4.39 16.16 -10.00
N PRO A 124 3.61 16.98 -9.27
CA PRO A 124 3.08 16.63 -7.95
C PRO A 124 2.31 15.30 -7.99
N TYR A 125 2.34 14.53 -6.91
CA TYR A 125 1.60 13.28 -6.84
C TYR A 125 1.11 12.98 -5.42
N VAL A 126 0.00 12.26 -5.33
CA VAL A 126 -0.55 11.76 -4.08
C VAL A 126 0.28 10.59 -3.57
N GLY A 127 0.62 10.64 -2.30
CA GLY A 127 1.34 9.58 -1.61
C GLY A 127 2.77 9.94 -1.19
N PRO A 128 3.42 9.03 -0.46
CA PRO A 128 4.77 9.22 0.04
C PRO A 128 5.79 9.35 -1.08
N HIS A 129 6.90 10.04 -0.78
CA HIS A 129 8.01 10.21 -1.72
C HIS A 129 8.86 8.93 -1.85
N VAL A 130 9.80 8.94 -2.81
CA VAL A 130 10.66 7.81 -3.19
C VAL A 130 11.27 7.11 -1.97
N ALA A 131 11.87 7.85 -1.05
CA ALA A 131 12.58 7.26 0.10
C ALA A 131 11.59 6.54 1.04
N ALA A 132 10.47 7.19 1.37
CA ALA A 132 9.46 6.62 2.27
C ALA A 132 8.81 5.39 1.64
N SER A 133 8.46 5.43 0.35
CA SER A 133 7.91 4.30 -0.40
C SER A 133 8.88 3.11 -0.42
N ALA A 134 10.16 3.34 -0.75
CA ALA A 134 11.16 2.28 -0.78
C ALA A 134 11.44 1.67 0.61
N VAL A 135 11.46 2.48 1.67
CA VAL A 135 11.62 2.00 3.04
C VAL A 135 10.40 1.20 3.48
N ALA A 136 9.20 1.70 3.22
CA ALA A 136 7.96 1.03 3.60
C ALA A 136 7.76 -0.31 2.90
N MET A 137 8.19 -0.43 1.63
CA MET A 137 8.10 -1.67 0.86
C MET A 137 9.04 -2.76 1.40
N ASP A 138 10.21 -2.39 1.91
CA ASP A 138 11.16 -3.31 2.52
C ASP A 138 10.90 -3.47 4.02
N LYS A 139 10.22 -4.56 4.41
CA LYS A 139 9.84 -4.84 5.81
C LYS A 139 11.03 -4.79 6.78
N THR A 140 12.23 -5.16 6.33
CA THR A 140 13.43 -5.14 7.20
C THR A 140 13.93 -3.71 7.45
N LEU A 141 13.85 -2.83 6.45
CA LEU A 141 14.18 -1.41 6.60
C LEU A 141 13.11 -0.70 7.44
N THR A 142 11.83 -0.97 7.16
CA THR A 142 10.72 -0.47 7.98
C THR A 142 10.93 -0.77 9.46
N LYS A 143 11.23 -2.04 9.79
CA LYS A 143 11.44 -2.45 11.18
C LYS A 143 12.61 -1.75 11.86
N LEU A 144 13.70 -1.49 11.16
CA LEU A 144 14.84 -0.72 11.70
C LEU A 144 14.44 0.73 12.01
N VAL A 145 13.65 1.36 11.14
CA VAL A 145 13.16 2.73 11.36
C VAL A 145 12.17 2.78 12.51
N VAL A 146 11.23 1.83 12.57
CA VAL A 146 10.22 1.74 13.64
C VAL A 146 10.85 1.45 14.99
N ASP A 147 11.89 0.60 15.04
CA ASP A 147 12.67 0.33 16.25
C ASP A 147 13.36 1.61 16.75
N HIS A 148 14.02 2.34 15.85
CA HIS A 148 14.64 3.63 16.18
C HIS A 148 13.61 4.66 16.67
N ALA A 149 12.41 4.65 16.12
CA ALA A 149 11.31 5.49 16.57
C ALA A 149 10.75 5.07 17.95
N GLY A 150 11.14 3.91 18.48
CA GLY A 150 10.68 3.41 19.78
C GLY A 150 9.20 3.03 19.78
N VAL A 151 8.67 2.54 18.65
CA VAL A 151 7.34 1.95 18.57
C VAL A 151 7.46 0.43 18.76
N PRO A 152 6.72 -0.17 19.70
CA PRO A 152 6.77 -1.61 19.92
C PRO A 152 6.42 -2.40 18.67
N GLN A 153 7.17 -3.45 18.39
CA GLN A 153 6.97 -4.35 17.25
C GLN A 153 7.30 -5.79 17.62
N ALA A 154 6.86 -6.75 16.81
CA ALA A 154 7.22 -8.15 16.97
C ALA A 154 8.75 -8.33 16.92
N ALA A 155 9.28 -9.20 17.77
CA ALA A 155 10.69 -9.59 17.66
C ALA A 155 10.93 -10.24 16.29
N TRP A 156 12.05 -9.88 15.65
CA TRP A 156 12.32 -10.29 14.27
C TRP A 156 13.79 -10.60 14.01
N GLN A 157 14.03 -11.34 12.94
CA GLN A 157 15.38 -11.64 12.45
C GLN A 157 15.38 -11.66 10.92
N LEU A 158 16.39 -11.01 10.33
CA LEU A 158 16.68 -11.11 8.91
C LEU A 158 17.46 -12.39 8.64
N VAL A 159 16.99 -13.18 7.67
CA VAL A 159 17.69 -14.32 7.08
C VAL A 159 17.94 -14.02 5.60
N ARG A 160 19.15 -14.26 5.13
CA ARG A 160 19.48 -14.10 3.72
C ARG A 160 19.38 -15.42 2.96
N ARG A 161 18.83 -15.40 1.75
CA ARG A 161 18.70 -16.57 0.88
C ARG A 161 20.04 -17.34 0.70
N GLY A 162 21.15 -16.60 0.67
CA GLY A 162 22.49 -17.21 0.57
C GLY A 162 22.87 -18.07 1.78
N GLU A 163 22.40 -17.71 2.98
CA GLU A 163 22.63 -18.45 4.21
C GLU A 163 21.92 -19.81 4.19
N LEU A 164 20.70 -19.85 3.64
CA LEU A 164 19.91 -21.07 3.55
C LEU A 164 20.59 -22.16 2.70
N LYS A 165 21.28 -21.79 1.63
CA LYS A 165 21.94 -22.74 0.74
C LYS A 165 23.08 -23.51 1.43
N ASN A 166 23.79 -22.86 2.35
CA ASN A 166 25.01 -23.39 2.91
C ASN A 166 24.91 -23.72 4.42
N HIS A 167 23.95 -23.11 5.12
CA HIS A 167 23.88 -23.12 6.58
C HIS A 167 22.46 -23.27 7.11
N MET A 168 21.57 -24.00 6.41
CA MET A 168 20.16 -24.16 6.78
C MET A 168 19.99 -24.59 8.25
N GLU A 169 20.70 -25.64 8.68
CA GLU A 169 20.57 -26.15 10.06
C GLU A 169 20.99 -25.10 11.09
N ASN A 170 22.10 -24.42 10.86
CA ASN A 170 22.56 -23.36 11.76
C ASN A 170 21.57 -22.19 11.82
N THR A 171 20.94 -21.87 10.67
CA THR A 171 19.90 -20.84 10.62
C THR A 171 18.67 -21.23 11.43
N LEU A 172 18.21 -22.50 11.28
CA LEU A 172 17.09 -23.02 12.07
C LEU A 172 17.41 -23.00 13.56
N ASP A 173 18.60 -23.49 13.97
CA ASP A 173 19.04 -23.48 15.37
C ASP A 173 19.06 -22.05 15.94
N SER A 174 19.58 -21.08 15.18
CA SER A 174 19.61 -19.67 15.59
C SER A 174 18.20 -19.08 15.79
N LEU A 175 17.27 -19.42 14.90
CA LEU A 175 15.88 -18.96 14.99
C LEU A 175 15.15 -19.58 16.19
N GLU A 176 15.34 -20.87 16.44
CA GLU A 176 14.75 -21.59 17.59
C GLU A 176 15.32 -21.14 18.94
N LEU A 177 16.55 -20.65 18.98
CA LEU A 177 17.12 -20.02 20.19
C LEU A 177 16.47 -18.67 20.48
N ARG A 178 15.99 -17.97 19.46
CA ARG A 178 15.44 -16.62 19.58
C ARG A 178 13.93 -16.58 19.71
N PHE A 179 13.22 -17.46 18.99
CA PHE A 179 11.77 -17.46 18.89
C PHE A 179 11.15 -18.78 19.35
N ARG A 180 9.90 -18.70 19.78
CA ARG A 180 9.04 -19.85 20.01
C ARG A 180 8.12 -20.09 18.81
N TYR A 181 7.72 -21.32 18.60
CA TYR A 181 6.68 -21.64 17.62
C TYR A 181 5.28 -21.20 18.10
N PRO A 182 4.39 -20.80 17.18
CA PRO A 182 4.64 -20.65 15.76
C PRO A 182 5.45 -19.39 15.44
N MET A 183 6.13 -19.38 14.28
CA MET A 183 6.85 -18.23 13.73
C MET A 183 6.23 -17.82 12.41
N PHE A 184 6.29 -16.51 12.06
CA PHE A 184 5.96 -16.03 10.72
C PHE A 184 7.23 -15.84 9.89
N VAL A 185 7.16 -16.30 8.62
CA VAL A 185 8.23 -16.17 7.64
C VAL A 185 7.69 -15.40 6.45
N LYS A 186 8.33 -14.27 6.11
CA LYS A 186 7.86 -13.33 5.08
C LYS A 186 9.02 -12.93 4.16
N PRO A 187 8.85 -12.87 2.83
CA PRO A 187 9.77 -12.13 1.98
C PRO A 187 9.77 -10.65 2.40
N ALA A 188 10.93 -9.98 2.38
CA ALA A 188 11.01 -8.61 2.88
C ALA A 188 10.33 -7.57 1.96
N GLY A 189 10.45 -7.75 0.63
CA GLY A 189 10.01 -6.78 -0.37
C GLY A 189 8.76 -7.18 -1.15
N THR A 190 7.91 -8.09 -0.64
CA THR A 190 6.64 -8.45 -1.30
C THR A 190 5.44 -7.89 -0.57
N GLY A 191 4.41 -7.48 -1.33
CA GLY A 191 3.10 -7.09 -0.82
C GLY A 191 2.11 -8.27 -0.74
N SER A 192 0.87 -7.98 -0.35
CA SER A 192 -0.29 -8.88 -0.44
C SER A 192 -0.09 -10.30 0.10
N SER A 193 0.67 -10.46 1.16
CA SER A 193 0.95 -11.77 1.79
C SER A 193 1.61 -12.81 0.85
N VAL A 194 2.13 -12.41 -0.31
CA VAL A 194 2.81 -13.32 -1.24
C VAL A 194 4.09 -13.88 -0.60
N GLY A 195 4.18 -15.19 -0.52
CA GLY A 195 5.34 -15.88 0.06
C GLY A 195 5.35 -15.92 1.60
N VAL A 196 4.31 -15.42 2.28
CA VAL A 196 4.18 -15.45 3.74
C VAL A 196 3.73 -16.84 4.21
N SER A 197 4.30 -17.33 5.30
CA SER A 197 3.95 -18.61 5.89
C SER A 197 4.02 -18.58 7.42
N LYS A 198 3.09 -19.30 8.08
CA LYS A 198 3.11 -19.59 9.52
C LYS A 198 3.77 -20.94 9.72
N ALA A 199 4.85 -20.98 10.47
CA ALA A 199 5.61 -22.19 10.77
C ALA A 199 5.30 -22.66 12.20
N ALA A 200 4.71 -23.85 12.34
CA ALA A 200 4.32 -24.40 13.64
C ALA A 200 5.41 -25.28 14.28
N ASP A 201 6.40 -25.69 13.50
CA ASP A 201 7.51 -26.54 13.93
C ASP A 201 8.74 -26.34 13.02
N ARG A 202 9.85 -27.03 13.33
CA ARG A 202 11.12 -26.94 12.59
C ARG A 202 10.99 -27.31 11.11
N GLU A 203 10.22 -28.34 10.79
CA GLU A 203 10.05 -28.78 9.40
C GLU A 203 9.21 -27.77 8.59
N ALA A 204 8.15 -27.24 9.19
CA ALA A 204 7.36 -26.14 8.62
C ALA A 204 8.21 -24.87 8.44
N LEU A 205 9.07 -24.54 9.41
CA LEU A 205 9.99 -23.40 9.33
C LEU A 205 10.97 -23.55 8.15
N ARG A 206 11.56 -24.72 7.96
CA ARG A 206 12.41 -25.03 6.81
C ARG A 206 11.68 -24.76 5.49
N LYS A 207 10.50 -25.34 5.32
CA LYS A 207 9.68 -25.16 4.11
C LYS A 207 9.28 -23.70 3.88
N ALA A 208 8.93 -22.99 4.94
CA ALA A 208 8.57 -21.57 4.89
C ALA A 208 9.76 -20.71 4.43
N LEU A 209 10.98 -20.95 4.94
CA LEU A 209 12.19 -20.26 4.52
C LEU A 209 12.53 -20.56 3.04
N GLU A 210 12.45 -21.82 2.61
CA GLU A 210 12.65 -22.20 1.21
C GLU A 210 11.61 -21.60 0.28
N PHE A 211 10.37 -21.48 0.74
CA PHE A 211 9.28 -20.86 -0.01
C PHE A 211 9.48 -19.36 -0.15
N ALA A 212 9.72 -18.63 0.95
CA ALA A 212 9.97 -17.19 0.94
C ALA A 212 11.21 -16.83 0.09
N ALA A 213 12.25 -17.69 0.11
CA ALA A 213 13.46 -17.52 -0.68
C ALA A 213 13.24 -17.56 -2.21
N LYS A 214 12.09 -18.01 -2.69
CA LYS A 214 11.74 -17.95 -4.12
C LYS A 214 11.39 -16.53 -4.56
N TYR A 215 10.86 -15.72 -3.63
CA TYR A 215 10.34 -14.38 -3.90
C TYR A 215 11.34 -13.26 -3.59
N ASP A 216 12.18 -13.44 -2.55
CA ASP A 216 13.15 -12.40 -2.17
C ASP A 216 14.49 -13.02 -1.74
N THR A 217 15.52 -12.20 -1.76
CA THR A 217 16.84 -12.50 -1.20
C THR A 217 16.92 -12.22 0.30
N LYS A 218 16.00 -11.40 0.83
CA LYS A 218 15.83 -11.06 2.22
C LYS A 218 14.55 -11.70 2.76
N ILE A 219 14.67 -12.44 3.82
CA ILE A 219 13.56 -13.15 4.47
C ILE A 219 13.46 -12.66 5.89
N LEU A 220 12.31 -12.16 6.27
CA LEU A 220 11.98 -11.74 7.61
C LEU A 220 11.35 -12.92 8.36
N VAL A 221 11.89 -13.25 9.53
CA VAL A 221 11.27 -14.19 10.48
C VAL A 221 10.85 -13.43 11.71
N GLU A 222 9.61 -13.61 12.14
CA GLU A 222 9.01 -12.90 13.27
C GLU A 222 8.35 -13.86 14.26
N GLU A 223 8.31 -13.44 15.52
CA GLU A 223 7.44 -14.09 16.50
C GLU A 223 5.96 -13.93 16.13
N PHE A 224 5.14 -14.88 16.51
CA PHE A 224 3.70 -14.79 16.38
C PHE A 224 3.11 -13.88 17.45
N ILE A 225 2.30 -12.93 17.04
CA ILE A 225 1.55 -12.06 17.95
C ILE A 225 0.09 -12.53 17.97
N HIS A 226 -0.39 -12.95 19.15
CA HIS A 226 -1.77 -13.33 19.38
C HIS A 226 -2.60 -12.09 19.75
N GLY A 227 -3.33 -11.55 18.79
CA GLY A 227 -4.06 -10.28 18.98
C GLY A 227 -5.02 -9.97 17.84
N ARG A 228 -5.75 -8.88 18.00
CA ARG A 228 -6.60 -8.30 16.95
C ARG A 228 -5.73 -7.57 15.91
N GLU A 229 -6.11 -7.67 14.66
CA GLU A 229 -5.53 -6.83 13.59
C GLU A 229 -6.23 -5.48 13.56
N ILE A 230 -5.47 -4.41 13.81
CA ILE A 230 -5.97 -3.05 13.92
C ILE A 230 -5.33 -2.20 12.82
N GLU A 231 -6.15 -1.51 12.05
CA GLU A 231 -5.71 -0.63 10.97
C GLU A 231 -6.06 0.83 11.29
N VAL A 232 -5.12 1.73 10.99
CA VAL A 232 -5.29 3.17 11.14
C VAL A 232 -4.88 3.88 9.85
N ALA A 233 -5.78 4.68 9.30
CA ALA A 233 -5.47 5.55 8.18
C ALA A 233 -4.79 6.83 8.68
N VAL A 234 -3.69 7.23 8.03
CA VAL A 234 -2.98 8.47 8.34
C VAL A 234 -2.93 9.34 7.09
N MET A 235 -3.18 10.64 7.26
CA MET A 235 -3.18 11.64 6.18
C MET A 235 -2.48 12.92 6.63
N GLY A 236 -1.69 13.51 5.75
CA GLY A 236 -1.08 14.82 5.96
C GLY A 236 0.37 14.88 5.52
N ASN A 237 0.95 16.09 5.59
CA ASN A 237 2.36 16.36 5.31
C ASN A 237 3.11 16.62 6.63
N GLU A 238 3.29 17.89 7.03
CA GLU A 238 4.02 18.26 8.25
C GLU A 238 3.26 17.92 9.55
N ASN A 239 1.93 17.96 9.50
CA ASN A 239 1.05 17.70 10.65
C ASN A 239 0.08 16.57 10.30
N PRO A 240 0.52 15.32 10.26
CA PRO A 240 -0.33 14.19 9.92
C PRO A 240 -1.39 13.93 10.99
N VAL A 241 -2.57 13.50 10.53
CA VAL A 241 -3.70 13.13 11.37
C VAL A 241 -4.05 11.67 11.16
N ALA A 242 -4.36 10.99 12.25
CA ALA A 242 -4.84 9.61 12.25
C ALA A 242 -6.36 9.56 12.31
N SER A 243 -6.97 8.67 11.55
CA SER A 243 -8.38 8.30 11.65
C SER A 243 -8.68 7.62 13.00
N ILE A 244 -9.94 7.31 13.25
CA ILE A 244 -10.29 6.29 14.24
C ILE A 244 -9.70 4.93 13.81
N ALA A 245 -9.49 4.04 14.78
CA ALA A 245 -9.00 2.69 14.51
C ALA A 245 -10.12 1.78 14.00
N GLY A 246 -9.78 0.90 13.04
CA GLY A 246 -10.64 -0.19 12.58
C GLY A 246 -10.00 -1.53 12.88
N GLU A 247 -10.82 -2.57 13.01
CA GLU A 247 -10.39 -3.94 13.26
C GLU A 247 -10.78 -4.82 12.07
N ILE A 248 -9.87 -5.67 11.63
CA ILE A 248 -10.14 -6.73 10.67
C ILE A 248 -10.18 -8.06 11.44
N ASP A 249 -11.33 -8.73 11.38
CA ASP A 249 -11.53 -10.07 11.92
C ASP A 249 -11.61 -11.05 10.74
N SER A 250 -10.53 -11.77 10.50
CA SER A 250 -10.44 -12.73 9.40
C SER A 250 -11.22 -14.04 9.66
N GLY A 251 -11.73 -14.24 10.88
CA GLY A 251 -12.37 -15.49 11.28
C GLY A 251 -11.45 -16.73 11.25
N ALA A 252 -10.17 -16.54 10.93
CA ALA A 252 -9.15 -17.58 10.83
C ALA A 252 -7.86 -17.13 11.54
N ASP A 253 -7.04 -18.11 11.92
CA ASP A 253 -5.74 -17.88 12.59
C ASP A 253 -4.73 -17.05 11.76
N PHE A 254 -5.02 -16.79 10.47
CA PHE A 254 -4.14 -16.05 9.57
C PHE A 254 -4.92 -15.42 8.41
N TYR A 255 -4.67 -14.12 8.17
CA TYR A 255 -5.27 -13.33 7.09
C TYR A 255 -4.37 -13.37 5.87
N ASP A 256 -4.54 -14.38 5.00
CA ASP A 256 -3.79 -14.57 3.78
C ASP A 256 -4.38 -13.82 2.57
N TYR A 257 -3.75 -13.97 1.39
CA TYR A 257 -4.19 -13.34 0.15
C TYR A 257 -5.63 -13.70 -0.22
N ASP A 258 -6.00 -14.99 -0.04
CA ASP A 258 -7.33 -15.47 -0.41
C ASP A 258 -8.40 -14.89 0.54
N ALA A 259 -8.08 -14.75 1.83
CA ALA A 259 -8.94 -14.08 2.80
C ALA A 259 -9.07 -12.56 2.56
N LYS A 260 -8.02 -11.92 1.99
CA LYS A 260 -8.02 -10.47 1.69
C LYS A 260 -8.87 -10.11 0.47
N TYR A 261 -8.91 -10.95 -0.56
CA TYR A 261 -9.43 -10.54 -1.87
C TYR A 261 -10.42 -11.52 -2.52
N ILE A 262 -10.49 -12.78 -2.07
CA ILE A 262 -11.27 -13.84 -2.71
C ILE A 262 -12.44 -14.33 -1.84
N THR A 263 -12.23 -14.46 -0.53
CA THR A 263 -13.27 -14.95 0.38
C THR A 263 -13.88 -13.82 1.20
N ASP A 264 -15.19 -13.63 1.09
CA ASP A 264 -16.00 -12.61 1.83
C ASP A 264 -16.14 -12.97 3.33
N THR A 265 -15.11 -13.59 3.93
CA THR A 265 -15.17 -14.10 5.32
C THR A 265 -14.66 -13.11 6.36
N SER A 266 -13.94 -12.07 5.94
CA SER A 266 -13.43 -11.07 6.87
C SER A 266 -14.48 -10.03 7.23
N VAL A 267 -14.60 -9.74 8.53
CA VAL A 267 -15.51 -8.71 9.06
C VAL A 267 -14.70 -7.51 9.51
N ALA A 268 -15.06 -6.32 8.99
CA ALA A 268 -14.48 -5.07 9.45
C ALA A 268 -15.34 -4.43 10.55
N TYR A 269 -14.76 -4.10 11.69
CA TYR A 269 -15.40 -3.35 12.76
C TYR A 269 -14.80 -1.92 12.78
N ILE A 270 -15.66 -0.92 12.62
CA ILE A 270 -15.30 0.49 12.68
C ILE A 270 -16.32 1.19 13.59
N PRO A 271 -15.90 1.68 14.77
CA PRO A 271 -14.57 1.60 15.37
C PRO A 271 -14.14 0.17 15.75
N ALA A 272 -12.85 -0.02 15.96
CA ALA A 272 -12.26 -1.25 16.46
C ALA A 272 -12.78 -1.63 17.85
N ARG A 273 -12.84 -2.92 18.16
CA ARG A 273 -13.30 -3.46 19.47
C ARG A 273 -12.17 -3.47 20.51
N ILE A 274 -11.54 -2.30 20.73
CA ILE A 274 -10.47 -2.08 21.69
C ILE A 274 -10.87 -0.98 22.69
N PRO A 275 -10.26 -0.93 23.90
CA PRO A 275 -10.48 0.17 24.84
C PRO A 275 -10.07 1.53 24.28
N GLU A 276 -10.72 2.61 24.71
CA GLU A 276 -10.48 3.97 24.21
C GLU A 276 -9.04 4.46 24.44
N ASP A 277 -8.47 4.17 25.59
CA ASP A 277 -7.07 4.47 25.92
C ASP A 277 -6.07 3.71 25.03
N VAL A 278 -6.42 2.49 24.63
CA VAL A 278 -5.61 1.71 23.68
C VAL A 278 -5.75 2.25 22.28
N GLU A 279 -6.93 2.71 21.87
CA GLU A 279 -7.14 3.37 20.58
C GLU A 279 -6.27 4.64 20.44
N GLU A 280 -6.18 5.47 21.49
CA GLU A 280 -5.30 6.64 21.52
C GLU A 280 -3.84 6.22 21.29
N ILE A 281 -3.37 5.18 21.99
CA ILE A 281 -1.99 4.67 21.82
C ILE A 281 -1.73 4.18 20.40
N VAL A 282 -2.69 3.46 19.79
CA VAL A 282 -2.58 2.97 18.41
C VAL A 282 -2.49 4.13 17.42
N ARG A 283 -3.34 5.13 17.57
CA ARG A 283 -3.37 6.32 16.69
C ARG A 283 -2.08 7.15 16.80
N ASP A 284 -1.59 7.37 18.01
CA ASP A 284 -0.32 8.06 18.25
C ASP A 284 0.86 7.28 17.67
N ALA A 285 0.87 5.95 17.83
CA ALA A 285 1.87 5.08 17.25
C ALA A 285 1.83 5.13 15.71
N ALA A 286 0.64 5.18 15.10
CA ALA A 286 0.48 5.29 13.66
C ALA A 286 1.08 6.60 13.11
N VAL A 287 0.78 7.73 13.74
CA VAL A 287 1.38 9.04 13.37
C VAL A 287 2.90 9.02 13.55
N LYS A 288 3.38 8.38 14.61
CA LYS A 288 4.81 8.27 14.90
C LYS A 288 5.56 7.43 13.87
N VAL A 289 5.00 6.27 13.47
CA VAL A 289 5.56 5.44 12.40
C VAL A 289 5.56 6.17 11.07
N TYR A 290 4.42 6.77 10.70
CA TYR A 290 4.24 7.56 9.48
C TYR A 290 5.31 8.66 9.36
N SER A 291 5.50 9.43 10.44
CA SER A 291 6.47 10.52 10.48
C SER A 291 7.92 10.03 10.47
N ALA A 292 8.23 8.93 11.18
CA ALA A 292 9.57 8.38 11.23
C ALA A 292 10.05 7.82 9.88
N ILE A 293 9.14 7.23 9.09
CA ILE A 293 9.41 6.75 7.73
C ILE A 293 9.52 7.92 6.75
N GLY A 294 8.99 9.09 7.11
CA GLY A 294 8.96 10.28 6.25
C GLY A 294 7.84 10.22 5.21
N CYS A 295 6.71 9.62 5.56
CA CYS A 295 5.54 9.58 4.71
C CYS A 295 4.92 10.97 4.54
N GLN A 296 4.21 11.16 3.44
CA GLN A 296 3.42 12.34 3.08
C GLN A 296 2.13 11.90 2.38
N GLY A 297 1.14 12.76 2.35
CA GLY A 297 -0.14 12.49 1.71
C GLY A 297 -0.96 11.47 2.46
N LEU A 298 -0.71 10.19 2.27
CA LEU A 298 -1.48 9.09 2.85
C LEU A 298 -0.61 7.89 3.21
N SER A 299 -1.07 7.10 4.18
CA SER A 299 -0.65 5.70 4.43
C SER A 299 -1.66 5.01 5.34
N ARG A 300 -1.72 3.68 5.33
CA ARG A 300 -2.38 2.90 6.36
C ARG A 300 -1.31 2.20 7.19
N VAL A 301 -1.44 2.31 8.49
CA VAL A 301 -0.52 1.68 9.45
C VAL A 301 -1.27 0.60 10.20
N ASP A 302 -0.72 -0.61 10.20
CA ASP A 302 -1.37 -1.80 10.69
C ASP A 302 -0.66 -2.31 11.95
N PHE A 303 -1.44 -2.69 12.96
CA PHE A 303 -0.98 -3.11 14.27
C PHE A 303 -1.64 -4.41 14.69
N PHE A 304 -1.01 -5.11 15.63
CA PHE A 304 -1.68 -6.07 16.48
C PHE A 304 -1.94 -5.45 17.86
N VAL A 305 -3.13 -5.68 18.42
CA VAL A 305 -3.43 -5.41 19.83
C VAL A 305 -3.66 -6.75 20.52
N THR A 306 -2.76 -7.12 21.43
CA THR A 306 -2.79 -8.45 22.07
C THR A 306 -4.05 -8.65 22.92
N TYR A 307 -4.59 -9.86 22.93
CA TYR A 307 -5.85 -10.16 23.65
C TYR A 307 -5.70 -10.04 25.16
N GLU A 308 -4.54 -10.45 25.72
CA GLU A 308 -4.37 -10.54 27.17
C GLU A 308 -4.08 -9.19 27.82
N GLU A 309 -3.18 -8.40 27.19
CA GLU A 309 -2.62 -7.18 27.81
C GLU A 309 -2.96 -5.92 27.04
N ASN A 310 -3.70 -6.02 25.92
CA ASN A 310 -3.93 -4.89 25.00
C ASN A 310 -2.63 -4.18 24.55
N ARG A 311 -1.51 -4.91 24.48
CA ARG A 311 -0.25 -4.36 24.03
C ARG A 311 -0.32 -4.03 22.54
N VAL A 312 0.01 -2.80 22.19
CA VAL A 312 0.06 -2.32 20.80
C VAL A 312 1.40 -2.73 20.19
N VAL A 313 1.35 -3.45 19.06
CA VAL A 313 2.51 -3.99 18.36
C VAL A 313 2.42 -3.65 16.88
N PHE A 314 3.36 -2.87 16.36
CA PHE A 314 3.41 -2.52 14.93
C PHE A 314 3.58 -3.78 14.05
N ASN A 315 2.81 -3.86 12.98
CA ASN A 315 2.88 -4.91 11.96
C ASN A 315 3.52 -4.40 10.67
N GLU A 316 2.82 -3.54 9.92
CA GLU A 316 3.29 -3.01 8.63
C GLU A 316 2.72 -1.62 8.33
N ILE A 317 3.25 -0.96 7.30
CA ILE A 317 2.73 0.29 6.75
C ILE A 317 2.54 0.14 5.24
N ASN A 318 1.39 0.58 4.74
CA ASN A 318 1.01 0.56 3.34
C ASN A 318 0.96 2.00 2.80
N THR A 319 1.83 2.33 1.86
CA THR A 319 2.01 3.70 1.36
C THR A 319 0.99 4.14 0.34
N LEU A 320 0.40 3.19 -0.41
CA LEU A 320 -0.75 3.41 -1.29
C LEU A 320 -1.83 2.38 -0.96
N PRO A 321 -2.56 2.57 0.15
CA PRO A 321 -3.58 1.61 0.57
C PRO A 321 -4.71 1.51 -0.45
N GLY A 322 -5.44 0.38 -0.44
CA GLY A 322 -6.60 0.18 -1.30
C GLY A 322 -7.64 1.30 -1.18
N PHE A 323 -8.24 1.66 -2.30
CA PHE A 323 -9.24 2.73 -2.44
C PHE A 323 -10.58 2.23 -3.01
N THR A 324 -10.87 0.94 -2.90
CA THR A 324 -12.19 0.41 -3.25
C THR A 324 -13.26 0.87 -2.25
N SER A 325 -14.53 0.72 -2.59
CA SER A 325 -15.64 1.03 -1.68
C SER A 325 -15.64 0.21 -0.37
N ILE A 326 -14.96 -0.95 -0.38
CA ILE A 326 -14.82 -1.81 0.80
C ILE A 326 -13.48 -1.63 1.54
N SER A 327 -12.52 -0.90 0.96
CA SER A 327 -11.20 -0.68 1.55
C SER A 327 -11.25 0.10 2.85
N MET A 328 -10.41 -0.28 3.81
CA MET A 328 -10.41 0.32 5.14
C MET A 328 -10.00 1.78 5.14
N TYR A 329 -9.00 2.19 4.34
CA TYR A 329 -8.51 3.56 4.34
C TYR A 329 -9.63 4.61 4.15
N PRO A 330 -10.44 4.57 3.07
CA PRO A 330 -11.55 5.52 2.91
C PRO A 330 -12.67 5.30 3.93
N LYS A 331 -12.94 4.07 4.39
CA LYS A 331 -13.95 3.81 5.41
C LYS A 331 -13.58 4.43 6.76
N LEU A 332 -12.31 4.33 7.16
CA LEU A 332 -11.80 4.89 8.42
C LEU A 332 -11.91 6.41 8.43
N PHE A 333 -11.58 7.09 7.32
CA PHE A 333 -11.75 8.53 7.21
C PHE A 333 -13.24 8.94 7.13
N ALA A 334 -14.07 8.18 6.43
CA ALA A 334 -15.51 8.42 6.41
C ALA A 334 -16.12 8.34 7.82
N ALA A 335 -15.74 7.33 8.61
CA ALA A 335 -16.14 7.19 10.00
C ALA A 335 -15.52 8.27 10.93
N SER A 336 -14.41 8.87 10.53
CA SER A 336 -13.78 10.03 11.19
C SER A 336 -14.38 11.38 10.74
N GLY A 337 -15.41 11.38 9.88
CA GLY A 337 -16.12 12.58 9.44
C GLY A 337 -15.61 13.19 8.12
N ILE A 338 -14.73 12.52 7.39
CA ILE A 338 -14.23 12.95 6.07
C ILE A 338 -14.81 12.03 4.99
N PRO A 339 -15.84 12.45 4.24
CA PRO A 339 -16.44 11.65 3.17
C PRO A 339 -15.45 11.33 2.05
N TYR A 340 -15.70 10.28 1.29
CA TYR A 340 -14.79 9.78 0.24
C TYR A 340 -14.38 10.84 -0.78
N SER A 341 -15.31 11.66 -1.29
CA SER A 341 -15.01 12.73 -2.26
C SER A 341 -14.14 13.83 -1.65
N GLU A 342 -14.40 14.21 -0.38
CA GLU A 342 -13.60 15.18 0.35
C GLU A 342 -12.19 14.65 0.65
N LEU A 343 -12.08 13.35 0.92
CA LEU A 343 -10.79 12.67 1.11
C LEU A 343 -9.93 12.77 -0.15
N ILE A 344 -10.51 12.55 -1.34
CA ILE A 344 -9.80 12.73 -2.62
C ILE A 344 -9.31 14.18 -2.76
N ASP A 345 -10.18 15.16 -2.49
CA ASP A 345 -9.84 16.58 -2.57
C ASP A 345 -8.66 16.94 -1.64
N GLU A 346 -8.71 16.48 -0.39
CA GLU A 346 -7.62 16.75 0.58
C GLU A 346 -6.30 16.09 0.16
N LEU A 347 -6.34 14.86 -0.35
CA LEU A 347 -5.14 14.18 -0.84
C LEU A 347 -4.51 14.88 -2.05
N LEU A 348 -5.32 15.35 -3.00
CA LEU A 348 -4.85 16.14 -4.14
C LEU A 348 -4.26 17.49 -3.70
N LYS A 349 -4.85 18.13 -2.70
CA LYS A 349 -4.34 19.38 -2.13
C LYS A 349 -3.00 19.15 -1.42
N LEU A 350 -2.88 18.11 -0.60
CA LEU A 350 -1.63 17.73 0.06
C LEU A 350 -0.51 17.47 -0.95
N ALA A 351 -0.81 16.79 -2.05
CA ALA A 351 0.15 16.54 -3.13
C ALA A 351 0.67 17.85 -3.76
N MET A 352 -0.20 18.83 -3.94
CA MET A 352 0.18 20.15 -4.49
C MET A 352 0.97 21.01 -3.50
N GLU A 353 0.79 20.81 -2.19
CA GLU A 353 1.54 21.50 -1.14
C GLU A 353 2.96 20.95 -0.96
N ALA A 354 3.15 19.65 -1.14
CA ALA A 354 4.42 18.96 -0.94
C ALA A 354 5.54 19.41 -1.92
N VAL A 355 5.20 20.11 -3.01
CA VAL A 355 6.14 20.57 -4.06
C VAL A 355 6.61 22.00 -3.83
N LYS A 356 6.14 22.66 -2.82
CA LYS A 356 6.59 24.02 -2.45
C LYS A 356 7.79 23.95 -1.52
#